data_31d5d87e43fc2a72042e4f346e2033a3
#
_entry.id   31d5d87e43fc2a72042e4f346e2033a3
#
_cell.length_a   1.000
_cell.length_b   1.000
_cell.length_c   1.000
_cell.angle_alpha   90.00
_cell.angle_beta   90.00
_cell.angle_gamma   90.00
#
_symmetry.space_group_name_H-M   'P 1'
#
loop_
_entity.id
_entity.type
_entity.pdbx_description
1 polymer ?
#
loop_
_entity_poly.entity_id
_entity_poly.type
_entity_poly.pdbx_seq_one_letter_code
_entity_poly.pdbx_strand_id
1 'polypeptide(L)'
;DGSVQLFRPDMNIARMKNTCERMCMPEVPGDLFMAGLKAVIEADKDWVPSGKNTSLYIRPFMFGDEVSFSVLPAKHYKFMIILSPTGSYYAANDAGLTTARIYVQDTYIRAARGGTGYAKVGGNYGGGMRASQDAMRYNCKDVLWLDAAEHKYVEEIGTSNAFFVIGDEVITAPLDSGTI
;
A
#
# COMPACT_ATOMS: atom_id res chain seq x y z
N ASP A 1 -10.83 0.33 -26.16
CA ASP A 1 -9.97 0.60 -27.30
C ASP A 1 -8.68 -0.26 -27.31
N GLY A 2 -8.45 -1.07 -26.25
CA GLY A 2 -7.26 -1.92 -26.09
C GLY A 2 -6.00 -1.19 -25.64
N SER A 3 -6.09 0.08 -25.26
CA SER A 3 -4.94 0.82 -24.72
C SER A 3 -4.64 0.40 -23.29
N VAL A 4 -3.36 0.28 -22.95
CA VAL A 4 -2.88 0.07 -21.59
C VAL A 4 -2.58 1.43 -20.95
N GLN A 5 -3.18 1.69 -19.81
CA GLN A 5 -3.01 2.95 -19.09
C GLN A 5 -2.39 2.73 -17.71
N LEU A 6 -1.48 3.63 -17.32
CA LEU A 6 -0.89 3.70 -15.99
C LEU A 6 -1.65 4.75 -15.16
N PHE A 7 -2.07 4.37 -13.96
CA PHE A 7 -2.72 5.31 -13.05
C PHE A 7 -1.69 5.97 -12.14
N ARG A 8 -1.47 7.29 -12.33
CA ARG A 8 -0.68 8.18 -11.49
C ARG A 8 0.72 7.65 -11.10
N PRO A 9 1.56 7.23 -12.05
CA PRO A 9 2.92 6.78 -11.75
C PRO A 9 3.79 7.88 -11.12
N ASP A 10 3.51 9.15 -11.41
CA ASP A 10 4.12 10.33 -10.79
C ASP A 10 4.01 10.30 -9.26
N MET A 11 2.84 9.96 -8.72
CA MET A 11 2.61 9.87 -7.27
C MET A 11 3.29 8.65 -6.65
N ASN A 12 3.43 7.57 -7.42
CA ASN A 12 4.19 6.40 -6.95
C ASN A 12 5.70 6.70 -6.86
N ILE A 13 6.24 7.49 -7.79
CA ILE A 13 7.62 7.98 -7.74
C ILE A 13 7.82 8.88 -6.52
N ALA A 14 6.94 9.85 -6.31
CA ALA A 14 6.99 10.74 -5.14
C ALA A 14 6.96 9.96 -3.82
N ARG A 15 6.07 8.96 -3.71
CA ARG A 15 5.98 8.09 -2.54
C ARG A 15 7.27 7.25 -2.36
N MET A 16 7.86 6.73 -3.44
CA MET A 16 9.12 6.00 -3.38
C MET A 16 10.24 6.88 -2.84
N LYS A 17 10.33 8.13 -3.31
CA LYS A 17 11.27 9.13 -2.81
C LYS A 17 11.11 9.38 -1.31
N ASN A 18 9.89 9.65 -0.84
CA ASN A 18 9.59 9.86 0.57
C ASN A 18 9.95 8.61 1.42
N THR A 19 9.70 7.42 0.89
CA THR A 19 10.08 6.16 1.55
C THR A 19 11.60 6.02 1.65
N CYS A 20 12.32 6.29 0.58
CA CYS A 20 13.79 6.24 0.55
C CYS A 20 14.39 7.23 1.56
N GLU A 21 13.91 8.46 1.58
CA GLU A 21 14.32 9.48 2.55
C GLU A 21 14.11 9.01 3.99
N ARG A 22 12.90 8.54 4.32
CA ARG A 22 12.57 8.06 5.68
C ARG A 22 13.43 6.89 6.12
N MET A 23 13.81 6.02 5.19
CA MET A 23 14.59 4.79 5.46
C MET A 23 16.10 4.99 5.28
N CYS A 24 16.56 6.22 5.06
CA CYS A 24 17.97 6.54 4.78
C CYS A 24 18.54 5.73 3.60
N MET A 25 17.72 5.49 2.59
CA MET A 25 18.08 4.80 1.36
C MET A 25 18.36 5.82 0.24
N PRO A 26 19.18 5.51 -0.75
CA PRO A 26 19.37 6.40 -1.90
C PRO A 26 18.06 6.57 -2.68
N GLU A 27 17.82 7.77 -3.19
CA GLU A 27 16.67 8.05 -4.05
C GLU A 27 16.79 7.26 -5.36
N VAL A 28 15.68 6.68 -5.80
CA VAL A 28 15.56 6.13 -7.15
C VAL A 28 15.19 7.28 -8.09
N PRO A 29 16.04 7.65 -9.06
CA PRO A 29 15.72 8.72 -10.00
C PRO A 29 14.40 8.45 -10.75
N GLY A 30 13.56 9.47 -10.88
CA GLY A 30 12.22 9.32 -11.47
C GLY A 30 12.24 8.86 -12.93
N ASP A 31 13.24 9.29 -13.71
CA ASP A 31 13.46 8.85 -15.08
C ASP A 31 13.87 7.37 -15.16
N LEU A 32 14.74 6.91 -14.26
CA LEU A 32 15.10 5.49 -14.13
C LEU A 32 13.88 4.64 -13.74
N PHE A 33 13.08 5.11 -12.76
CA PHE A 33 11.85 4.45 -12.36
C PHE A 33 10.91 4.29 -13.55
N MET A 34 10.65 5.37 -14.31
CA MET A 34 9.75 5.34 -15.48
C MET A 34 10.31 4.50 -16.63
N ALA A 35 11.61 4.54 -16.87
CA ALA A 35 12.24 3.71 -17.90
C ALA A 35 12.11 2.22 -17.58
N GLY A 36 12.42 1.83 -16.33
CA GLY A 36 12.24 0.45 -15.85
C GLY A 36 10.79 -0.02 -15.91
N LEU A 37 9.86 0.84 -15.50
CA LEU A 37 8.43 0.55 -15.54
C LEU A 37 7.93 0.27 -16.98
N LYS A 38 8.29 1.14 -17.92
CA LYS A 38 7.93 0.97 -19.35
C LYS A 38 8.56 -0.30 -19.93
N ALA A 39 9.83 -0.55 -19.63
CA ALA A 39 10.53 -1.71 -20.15
C ALA A 39 9.92 -3.04 -19.68
N VAL A 40 9.58 -3.16 -18.39
CA VAL A 40 9.00 -4.40 -17.86
C VAL A 40 7.57 -4.61 -18.36
N ILE A 41 6.75 -3.55 -18.52
CA ILE A 41 5.41 -3.67 -19.07
C ILE A 41 5.47 -4.07 -20.56
N GLU A 42 6.38 -3.50 -21.34
CA GLU A 42 6.53 -3.87 -22.75
C GLU A 42 7.00 -5.31 -22.91
N ALA A 43 7.92 -5.78 -22.06
CA ALA A 43 8.40 -7.15 -22.08
C ALA A 43 7.31 -8.17 -21.74
N ASP A 44 6.43 -7.81 -20.81
CA ASP A 44 5.38 -8.70 -20.27
C ASP A 44 3.96 -8.23 -20.63
N LYS A 45 3.79 -7.51 -21.73
CA LYS A 45 2.50 -6.92 -22.13
C LYS A 45 1.37 -7.95 -22.29
N ASP A 46 1.71 -9.17 -22.67
CA ASP A 46 0.74 -10.25 -22.82
C ASP A 46 0.15 -10.75 -21.50
N TRP A 47 0.78 -10.35 -20.38
CA TRP A 47 0.26 -10.61 -19.02
C TRP A 47 -0.76 -9.58 -18.54
N VAL A 48 -1.00 -8.50 -19.31
CA VAL A 48 -2.03 -7.52 -18.98
C VAL A 48 -3.41 -8.18 -19.15
N PRO A 49 -4.17 -8.38 -18.06
CA PRO A 49 -5.42 -9.11 -18.17
C PRO A 49 -6.51 -8.27 -18.83
N SER A 50 -7.36 -8.91 -19.64
CA SER A 50 -8.49 -8.26 -20.33
C SER A 50 -9.84 -8.47 -19.66
N GLY A 51 -9.92 -9.23 -18.58
CA GLY A 51 -11.15 -9.51 -17.85
C GLY A 51 -11.71 -8.28 -17.14
N LYS A 52 -13.03 -8.23 -16.95
CA LYS A 52 -13.68 -7.17 -16.17
C LYS A 52 -13.15 -7.15 -14.74
N ASN A 53 -12.83 -5.96 -14.21
CA ASN A 53 -12.26 -5.75 -12.86
C ASN A 53 -10.93 -6.48 -12.62
N THR A 54 -10.15 -6.70 -13.67
CA THR A 54 -8.80 -7.22 -13.58
C THR A 54 -7.78 -6.12 -13.88
N SER A 55 -6.57 -6.27 -13.38
CA SER A 55 -5.47 -5.33 -13.61
C SER A 55 -4.12 -6.03 -13.50
N LEU A 56 -3.10 -5.43 -14.09
CA LEU A 56 -1.72 -5.84 -13.85
C LEU A 56 -1.20 -5.06 -12.64
N TYR A 57 -0.95 -5.78 -11.55
CA TYR A 57 -0.36 -5.19 -10.35
C TYR A 57 1.14 -5.01 -10.56
N ILE A 58 1.61 -3.79 -10.34
CA ILE A 58 3.01 -3.42 -10.50
C ILE A 58 3.61 -3.14 -9.12
N ARG A 59 4.70 -3.83 -8.79
CA ARG A 59 5.38 -3.66 -7.50
C ARG A 59 6.83 -3.23 -7.71
N PRO A 60 7.11 -1.92 -7.70
CA PRO A 60 8.48 -1.44 -7.50
C PRO A 60 8.86 -1.60 -6.03
N PHE A 61 10.09 -2.05 -5.78
CA PHE A 61 10.62 -2.17 -4.43
C PHE A 61 12.14 -2.09 -4.44
N MET A 62 12.70 -1.74 -3.28
CA MET A 62 14.15 -1.65 -3.09
C MET A 62 14.52 -2.28 -1.75
N PHE A 63 15.66 -2.93 -1.69
CA PHE A 63 16.19 -3.54 -0.49
C PHE A 63 17.71 -3.45 -0.44
N GLY A 64 18.29 -3.49 0.77
CA GLY A 64 19.74 -3.57 0.96
C GLY A 64 20.27 -4.93 0.50
N ASP A 65 21.36 -4.91 -0.26
CA ASP A 65 22.01 -6.09 -0.85
C ASP A 65 23.43 -6.25 -0.32
N GLU A 66 23.55 -6.41 0.99
CA GLU A 66 24.81 -6.72 1.63
C GLU A 66 24.61 -7.60 2.86
N VAL A 67 25.62 -8.39 3.21
CA VAL A 67 25.62 -9.17 4.43
C VAL A 67 26.06 -8.29 5.60
N SER A 68 25.12 -8.01 6.51
CA SER A 68 25.39 -7.20 7.70
C SER A 68 24.47 -7.61 8.84
N PHE A 69 24.99 -7.59 10.08
CA PHE A 69 24.20 -7.67 11.31
C PHE A 69 23.96 -6.29 11.93
N SER A 70 24.37 -5.24 11.25
CA SER A 70 24.23 -3.86 11.73
C SER A 70 22.80 -3.35 11.54
N VAL A 71 22.33 -2.52 12.49
CA VAL A 71 21.07 -1.75 12.39
C VAL A 71 21.33 -0.38 11.74
N LEU A 72 22.22 -0.33 10.76
CA LEU A 72 22.55 0.85 9.98
C LEU A 72 22.04 0.71 8.55
N PRO A 73 21.85 1.82 7.83
CA PRO A 73 21.53 1.76 6.41
C PRO A 73 22.60 0.97 5.64
N ALA A 74 22.16 0.15 4.69
CA ALA A 74 23.05 -0.59 3.81
C ALA A 74 23.85 0.35 2.90
N LYS A 75 24.98 -0.11 2.37
CA LYS A 75 25.80 0.64 1.41
C LYS A 75 25.42 0.34 -0.04
N HIS A 76 24.81 -0.82 -0.27
CA HIS A 76 24.39 -1.29 -1.58
C HIS A 76 22.93 -1.67 -1.56
N TYR A 77 22.21 -1.31 -2.62
CA TYR A 77 20.78 -1.55 -2.77
C TYR A 77 20.46 -2.11 -4.15
N LYS A 78 19.42 -2.92 -4.22
CA LYS A 78 18.80 -3.34 -5.47
C LYS A 78 17.42 -2.74 -5.59
N PHE A 79 17.15 -2.07 -6.71
CA PHE A 79 15.81 -1.64 -7.11
C PHE A 79 15.26 -2.62 -8.14
N MET A 80 14.04 -3.08 -7.92
CA MET A 80 13.37 -4.06 -8.78
C MET A 80 11.92 -3.66 -9.02
N ILE A 81 11.38 -4.07 -10.17
CA ILE A 81 9.96 -3.95 -10.50
C ILE A 81 9.47 -5.34 -10.90
N ILE A 82 8.42 -5.83 -10.23
CA ILE A 82 7.77 -7.10 -10.56
C ILE A 82 6.31 -6.87 -10.90
N LEU A 83 5.76 -7.74 -11.73
CA LEU A 83 4.39 -7.70 -12.22
C LEU A 83 3.61 -8.92 -11.74
N SER A 84 2.30 -8.75 -11.54
CA SER A 84 1.39 -9.86 -11.22
C SER A 84 -0.02 -9.52 -11.72
N PRO A 85 -0.63 -10.35 -12.58
CA PRO A 85 -2.05 -10.21 -12.90
C PRO A 85 -2.89 -10.38 -11.63
N THR A 86 -3.87 -9.51 -11.43
CA THR A 86 -4.77 -9.56 -10.26
C THR A 86 -6.23 -9.45 -10.70
N GLY A 87 -7.10 -10.12 -9.95
CA GLY A 87 -8.55 -9.90 -9.99
C GLY A 87 -8.98 -8.80 -9.02
N SER A 88 -10.30 -8.64 -8.87
CA SER A 88 -10.87 -7.72 -7.89
C SER A 88 -10.47 -8.13 -6.46
N TYR A 89 -10.01 -7.18 -5.67
CA TYR A 89 -9.65 -7.39 -4.26
C TYR A 89 -10.85 -7.85 -3.41
N TYR A 90 -12.01 -7.32 -3.72
CA TYR A 90 -13.29 -7.78 -3.18
C TYR A 90 -14.07 -8.46 -4.32
N ALA A 91 -14.47 -9.71 -4.11
CA ALA A 91 -15.33 -10.39 -5.08
C ALA A 91 -16.63 -9.58 -5.25
N ALA A 92 -16.86 -9.04 -6.44
CA ALA A 92 -18.10 -8.35 -6.73
C ALA A 92 -19.23 -9.38 -6.84
N ASN A 93 -20.38 -9.13 -6.20
CA ASN A 93 -21.62 -9.83 -6.51
C ASN A 93 -22.18 -9.25 -7.84
N ASP A 94 -23.23 -9.88 -8.37
CA ASP A 94 -23.89 -9.48 -9.62
C ASP A 94 -24.42 -8.02 -9.58
N ALA A 95 -24.63 -7.45 -8.37
CA ALA A 95 -25.04 -6.06 -8.17
C ALA A 95 -23.89 -5.04 -8.23
N GLY A 96 -22.64 -5.48 -8.37
CA GLY A 96 -21.48 -4.59 -8.51
C GLY A 96 -20.93 -4.00 -7.21
N LEU A 97 -21.62 -4.16 -6.08
CA LEU A 97 -21.17 -3.73 -4.75
C LEU A 97 -20.99 -4.93 -3.84
N THR A 98 -19.89 -4.96 -3.12
CA THR A 98 -19.61 -5.99 -2.12
C THR A 98 -19.51 -5.36 -0.75
N THR A 99 -20.28 -5.87 0.22
CA THR A 99 -20.15 -5.45 1.61
C THR A 99 -19.07 -6.28 2.31
N ALA A 100 -18.40 -5.68 3.28
CA ALA A 100 -17.42 -6.34 4.12
C ALA A 100 -17.67 -6.01 5.58
N ARG A 101 -17.47 -7.01 6.45
CA ARG A 101 -17.41 -6.78 7.90
C ARG A 101 -16.00 -6.34 8.25
N ILE A 102 -15.89 -5.25 9.00
CA ILE A 102 -14.62 -4.65 9.39
C ILE A 102 -14.54 -4.70 10.92
N TYR A 103 -13.38 -5.13 11.43
CA TYR A 103 -13.08 -5.20 12.85
C TYR A 103 -12.48 -3.89 13.32
N VAL A 104 -13.11 -3.23 14.30
CA VAL A 104 -12.53 -2.02 14.90
C VAL A 104 -11.45 -2.44 15.89
N GLN A 105 -10.21 -2.00 15.65
CA GLN A 105 -9.06 -2.35 16.46
C GLN A 105 -8.79 -1.26 17.52
N ASP A 106 -8.94 -1.62 18.78
CA ASP A 106 -8.78 -0.73 19.94
C ASP A 106 -7.53 -1.01 20.79
N THR A 107 -6.77 -2.06 20.45
CA THR A 107 -5.59 -2.48 21.22
C THR A 107 -4.29 -2.22 20.46
N TYR A 108 -4.24 -2.61 19.17
CA TYR A 108 -3.05 -2.46 18.33
C TYR A 108 -3.20 -1.24 17.42
N ILE A 109 -2.07 -0.60 17.11
CA ILE A 109 -2.02 0.53 16.19
C ILE A 109 -1.36 0.13 14.87
N ARG A 110 -1.77 0.76 13.77
CA ARG A 110 -1.18 0.59 12.45
C ARG A 110 0.05 1.46 12.28
N ALA A 111 -0.02 2.70 12.74
CA ALA A 111 0.97 3.73 12.57
C ALA A 111 0.91 4.73 13.73
N ALA A 112 1.98 5.49 13.91
CA ALA A 112 2.04 6.60 14.84
C ALA A 112 2.84 7.74 14.23
N ARG A 113 2.54 8.99 14.58
CA ARG A 113 3.31 10.16 14.16
C ARG A 113 4.78 10.00 14.56
N GLY A 114 5.70 10.30 13.65
CA GLY A 114 7.14 10.08 13.84
C GLY A 114 7.62 8.64 13.60
N GLY A 115 6.71 7.68 13.45
CA GLY A 115 7.01 6.32 13.06
C GLY A 115 7.29 6.16 11.56
N THR A 116 7.16 4.93 11.06
CA THR A 116 7.37 4.59 9.64
C THR A 116 6.06 4.40 8.86
N GLY A 117 4.90 4.64 9.51
CA GLY A 117 3.58 4.34 8.94
C GLY A 117 3.31 5.02 7.60
N TYR A 118 3.83 6.24 7.40
CA TYR A 118 3.69 7.00 6.15
C TYR A 118 4.67 6.58 5.04
N ALA A 119 5.65 5.75 5.36
CA ALA A 119 6.58 5.20 4.39
C ALA A 119 6.14 3.80 3.94
N LYS A 120 6.32 3.46 2.67
CA LYS A 120 5.91 2.16 2.11
C LYS A 120 6.95 1.09 2.42
N VAL A 121 7.02 0.63 3.66
CA VAL A 121 8.05 -0.31 4.15
C VAL A 121 7.46 -1.60 4.69
N GLY A 122 8.19 -2.70 4.53
CA GLY A 122 7.74 -4.05 4.92
C GLY A 122 7.43 -4.19 6.41
N GLY A 123 8.16 -3.49 7.28
CA GLY A 123 7.96 -3.53 8.73
C GLY A 123 6.56 -3.11 9.19
N ASN A 124 5.93 -2.15 8.48
CA ASN A 124 4.57 -1.72 8.79
C ASN A 124 3.53 -2.85 8.67
N TYR A 125 3.77 -3.79 7.77
CA TYR A 125 2.85 -4.92 7.56
C TYR A 125 2.99 -5.97 8.65
N GLY A 126 4.20 -6.18 9.18
CA GLY A 126 4.45 -7.05 10.33
C GLY A 126 3.67 -6.62 11.56
N GLY A 127 3.62 -5.31 11.83
CA GLY A 127 2.87 -4.73 12.96
C GLY A 127 1.36 -5.00 12.90
N GLY A 128 0.79 -5.15 11.68
CA GLY A 128 -0.64 -5.41 11.49
C GLY A 128 -1.07 -6.87 11.56
N MET A 129 -0.13 -7.82 11.56
CA MET A 129 -0.48 -9.26 11.43
C MET A 129 -1.37 -9.77 12.56
N ARG A 130 -1.12 -9.36 13.80
CA ARG A 130 -1.91 -9.83 14.94
C ARG A 130 -3.35 -9.33 14.86
N ALA A 131 -3.54 -8.05 14.56
CA ALA A 131 -4.86 -7.46 14.40
C ALA A 131 -5.65 -8.12 13.27
N SER A 132 -4.99 -8.43 12.14
CA SER A 132 -5.61 -9.18 11.04
C SER A 132 -6.06 -10.58 11.46
N GLN A 133 -5.28 -11.28 12.28
CA GLN A 133 -5.67 -12.58 12.82
C GLN A 133 -6.88 -12.47 13.76
N ASP A 134 -6.93 -11.43 14.58
CA ASP A 134 -8.06 -11.21 15.46
C ASP A 134 -9.33 -10.87 14.68
N ALA A 135 -9.23 -10.04 13.63
CA ALA A 135 -10.33 -9.75 12.72
C ALA A 135 -10.92 -11.03 12.07
N MET A 136 -10.05 -11.93 11.61
CA MET A 136 -10.47 -13.22 11.04
C MET A 136 -11.26 -14.08 12.04
N ARG A 137 -10.89 -14.09 13.33
CA ARG A 137 -11.59 -14.84 14.38
C ARG A 137 -13.04 -14.35 14.56
N TYR A 138 -13.30 -13.06 14.29
CA TYR A 138 -14.64 -12.46 14.34
C TYR A 138 -15.32 -12.47 12.96
N ASN A 139 -14.79 -13.24 12.00
CA ASN A 139 -15.30 -13.29 10.63
C ASN A 139 -15.40 -11.90 9.98
N CYS A 140 -14.40 -11.05 10.25
CA CYS A 140 -14.22 -9.76 9.63
C CYS A 140 -13.17 -9.86 8.51
N LYS A 141 -13.38 -9.09 7.45
CA LYS A 141 -12.52 -9.12 6.26
C LYS A 141 -11.24 -8.34 6.47
N ASP A 142 -11.30 -7.27 7.25
CA ASP A 142 -10.19 -6.35 7.47
C ASP A 142 -10.34 -5.62 8.81
N VAL A 143 -9.39 -4.76 9.12
CA VAL A 143 -9.25 -4.01 10.37
C VAL A 143 -9.48 -2.54 10.12
N LEU A 144 -10.33 -1.88 10.91
CA LEU A 144 -10.40 -0.43 11.01
C LEU A 144 -9.39 0.02 12.05
N TRP A 145 -8.40 0.79 11.61
CA TRP A 145 -7.36 1.33 12.46
C TRP A 145 -7.75 2.65 13.07
N LEU A 146 -7.44 2.80 14.33
CA LEU A 146 -7.61 4.04 15.10
C LEU A 146 -6.26 4.70 15.34
N ASP A 147 -6.29 5.99 15.65
CA ASP A 147 -5.12 6.78 15.97
C ASP A 147 -4.33 6.22 17.16
N ALA A 148 -3.02 6.43 17.13
CA ALA A 148 -2.10 5.86 18.13
C ALA A 148 -2.14 6.55 19.50
N ALA A 149 -2.69 7.76 19.58
CA ALA A 149 -2.66 8.55 20.80
C ALA A 149 -3.88 8.32 21.70
N GLU A 150 -5.07 8.33 21.08
CA GLU A 150 -6.34 8.29 21.82
C GLU A 150 -7.15 7.03 21.53
N HIS A 151 -6.79 6.26 20.51
CA HIS A 151 -7.56 5.11 20.00
C HIS A 151 -9.03 5.45 19.72
N LYS A 152 -9.26 6.60 19.12
CA LYS A 152 -10.60 7.18 18.94
C LYS A 152 -10.90 7.60 17.51
N TYR A 153 -9.91 8.17 16.84
CA TYR A 153 -10.09 8.72 15.50
C TYR A 153 -9.72 7.68 14.44
N VAL A 154 -10.57 7.58 13.42
CA VAL A 154 -10.36 6.63 12.34
C VAL A 154 -9.23 7.10 11.43
N GLU A 155 -8.32 6.18 11.08
CA GLU A 155 -7.22 6.43 10.17
C GLU A 155 -7.40 5.72 8.83
N GLU A 156 -7.39 4.40 8.81
CA GLU A 156 -7.54 3.61 7.56
C GLU A 156 -8.18 2.24 7.80
N ILE A 157 -8.58 1.56 6.74
CA ILE A 157 -9.06 0.18 6.77
C ILE A 157 -8.02 -0.71 6.11
N GLY A 158 -7.46 -1.65 6.88
CA GLY A 158 -6.40 -2.54 6.40
C GLY A 158 -5.17 -1.78 5.91
N THR A 159 -4.99 -1.71 4.61
CA THR A 159 -3.91 -0.97 3.93
C THR A 159 -4.45 0.04 2.92
N SER A 160 -5.70 0.47 3.10
CA SER A 160 -6.42 1.35 2.18
C SER A 160 -7.05 2.52 2.94
N ASN A 161 -7.16 3.67 2.27
CA ASN A 161 -7.92 4.79 2.79
C ASN A 161 -9.40 4.41 2.95
N ALA A 162 -10.04 5.01 3.97
CA ALA A 162 -11.46 4.88 4.20
C ALA A 162 -12.16 6.22 3.92
N PHE A 163 -13.31 6.15 3.28
CA PHE A 163 -14.19 7.29 3.06
C PHE A 163 -15.55 7.01 3.70
N PHE A 164 -16.06 7.99 4.41
CA PHE A 164 -17.34 7.90 5.11
C PHE A 164 -18.29 8.93 4.52
N VAL A 165 -19.50 8.51 4.18
CA VAL A 165 -20.57 9.42 3.76
C VAL A 165 -21.46 9.67 4.97
N ILE A 166 -21.50 10.91 5.46
CA ILE A 166 -22.28 11.34 6.61
C ILE A 166 -23.12 12.53 6.19
N GLY A 167 -24.42 12.30 6.02
CA GLY A 167 -25.30 13.30 5.38
C GLY A 167 -24.84 13.55 3.93
N ASP A 168 -24.52 14.79 3.61
CA ASP A 168 -24.09 15.22 2.28
C ASP A 168 -22.55 15.37 2.17
N GLU A 169 -21.81 14.98 3.20
CA GLU A 169 -20.36 15.11 3.25
C GLU A 169 -19.65 13.77 3.05
N VAL A 170 -18.50 13.81 2.34
CA VAL A 170 -17.55 12.69 2.21
C VAL A 170 -16.33 13.01 3.06
N ILE A 171 -16.09 12.21 4.09
CA ILE A 171 -15.05 12.43 5.09
C ILE A 171 -14.00 11.33 4.97
N THR A 172 -12.73 11.70 5.11
CA THR A 172 -11.60 10.77 5.18
C THR A 172 -10.57 11.27 6.20
N ALA A 173 -9.68 10.39 6.63
CA ALA A 173 -8.61 10.78 7.55
C ALA A 173 -7.68 11.82 6.92
N PRO A 174 -7.13 12.77 7.72
CA PRO A 174 -6.18 13.76 7.22
C PRO A 174 -4.84 13.10 6.87
N LEU A 175 -4.06 13.75 5.99
CA LEU A 175 -2.76 13.24 5.54
C LEU A 175 -1.65 13.29 6.61
N ASP A 176 -1.90 13.93 7.72
CA ASP A 176 -0.93 14.10 8.82
C ASP A 176 -1.07 13.06 9.95
N SER A 177 -1.92 12.06 9.77
CA SER A 177 -2.16 11.00 10.78
C SER A 177 -0.94 10.10 11.02
N GLY A 178 -0.01 10.02 10.08
CA GLY A 178 1.16 9.16 10.12
C GLY A 178 1.04 7.89 9.28
N THR A 179 -0.05 7.74 8.53
CA THR A 179 -0.29 6.73 7.49
C THR A 179 0.08 7.25 6.09
N ILE A 180 0.00 6.39 5.06
CA ILE A 180 0.33 6.75 3.67
C ILE A 180 -0.84 7.50 3.02
#